data_a5ad33482361e431b560c4c00b710670
#
_entry.id   a5ad33482361e431b560c4c00b710670
#
_cell.length_a   1.000
_cell.length_b   1.000
_cell.length_c   1.000
_cell.angle_alpha   90.00
_cell.angle_beta   90.00
_cell.angle_gamma   90.00
#
_symmetry.space_group_name_H-M   'P 1'
#
loop_
_entity.id
_entity.type
_entity.pdbx_description
1 polymer ?
#
loop_
_entity_poly.entity_id
_entity_poly.type
_entity_poly.pdbx_seq_one_letter_code
_entity_poly.pdbx_strand_id
1 'polypeptide(L)'
;MTQSPAGFAITRTPAKTDAAPTLLLIHGFLDDATVWDGLIGALAGEVATVRYDLPGFGTRSATVADARGVSLDSLAAEAGEIMAGIDGPVIVVGQSLGTQVAELVAAKHTERVRGLVLLTPVPLGGTRLPAEMIEPFRTLGGDGDAQRALRAQLSPHLSEEQLNLLADIGAPVAVEATAHYVDLWNDGLRNAPTSSAFGGPVLIIHGGADAFVTEQMVDAIRPRFAAADVEIIDDGGHWVHVEYPESVASRILEFSRAVPALTQRRPA
;
A
#
# COMPACT_ATOMS: atom_id res chain seq x y z
N MET A 1 2.78 10.84 17.37
CA MET A 1 3.36 9.50 17.05
C MET A 1 3.25 8.62 18.28
N THR A 2 2.78 7.41 18.11
CA THR A 2 2.79 6.36 19.14
C THR A 2 3.78 5.27 18.71
N GLN A 3 4.30 4.50 19.65
CA GLN A 3 5.12 3.35 19.28
C GLN A 3 4.26 2.10 19.10
N SER A 4 4.66 1.25 18.14
CA SER A 4 4.12 -0.09 18.01
C SER A 4 4.58 -0.99 19.18
N PRO A 5 3.98 -2.17 19.40
CA PRO A 5 4.51 -3.17 20.31
C PRO A 5 5.97 -3.55 20.01
N ALA A 6 6.40 -3.48 18.75
CA ALA A 6 7.77 -3.72 18.30
C ALA A 6 8.70 -2.48 18.37
N GLY A 7 8.23 -1.34 18.89
CA GLY A 7 9.06 -0.17 19.21
C GLY A 7 9.31 0.83 18.08
N PHE A 8 8.68 0.69 16.91
CA PHE A 8 8.79 1.67 15.81
C PHE A 8 7.60 2.66 15.78
N ALA A 9 7.80 3.78 15.09
CA ALA A 9 6.82 4.87 15.04
C ALA A 9 5.58 4.50 14.21
N ILE A 10 4.40 4.76 14.78
CA ILE A 10 3.11 4.71 14.09
C ILE A 10 2.51 6.12 14.14
N THR A 11 2.06 6.63 13.00
CA THR A 11 1.34 7.90 12.92
C THR A 11 -0.16 7.65 12.81
N ARG A 12 -0.92 8.30 13.68
CA ARG A 12 -2.38 8.24 13.71
C ARG A 12 -2.97 9.61 13.44
N THR A 13 -3.93 9.70 12.53
CA THR A 13 -4.74 10.90 12.31
C THR A 13 -6.18 10.57 12.68
N PRO A 14 -6.78 11.26 13.67
CA PRO A 14 -8.13 10.97 14.08
C PRO A 14 -9.15 11.40 13.03
N ALA A 15 -10.30 10.74 12.99
CA ALA A 15 -11.46 11.23 12.26
C ALA A 15 -12.16 12.35 13.07
N LYS A 16 -12.97 13.15 12.37
CA LYS A 16 -13.87 14.15 12.99
C LYS A 16 -15.02 13.50 13.76
N THR A 17 -15.37 12.27 13.40
CA THR A 17 -16.45 11.50 14.03
C THR A 17 -16.00 10.04 14.23
N ASP A 18 -16.46 9.40 15.31
CA ASP A 18 -16.08 8.02 15.65
C ASP A 18 -16.84 6.94 14.85
N ALA A 19 -17.72 7.31 13.94
CA ALA A 19 -18.59 6.38 13.24
C ALA A 19 -17.98 5.72 11.99
N ALA A 20 -16.87 6.25 11.48
CA ALA A 20 -16.22 5.78 10.27
C ALA A 20 -15.16 4.70 10.56
N PRO A 21 -14.88 3.78 9.62
CA PRO A 21 -13.78 2.84 9.76
C PRO A 21 -12.42 3.58 9.75
N THR A 22 -11.41 2.97 10.37
CA THR A 22 -10.03 3.44 10.28
C THR A 22 -9.34 2.86 9.05
N LEU A 23 -8.63 3.69 8.29
CA LEU A 23 -7.79 3.23 7.21
C LEU A 23 -6.40 2.84 7.75
N LEU A 24 -5.97 1.60 7.55
CA LEU A 24 -4.58 1.16 7.74
C LEU A 24 -3.86 1.28 6.40
N LEU A 25 -2.90 2.20 6.31
CA LEU A 25 -2.19 2.57 5.08
C LEU A 25 -0.82 1.90 5.03
N ILE A 26 -0.56 1.13 3.97
CA ILE A 26 0.67 0.35 3.74
C ILE A 26 1.30 0.83 2.44
N HIS A 27 2.45 1.51 2.56
CA HIS A 27 3.14 2.12 1.41
C HIS A 27 3.82 1.09 0.50
N GLY A 28 4.25 1.55 -0.66
CA GLY A 28 4.93 0.76 -1.67
C GLY A 28 6.45 0.76 -1.55
N PHE A 29 7.08 0.26 -2.61
CA PHE A 29 8.52 0.21 -2.77
C PHE A 29 9.12 1.61 -2.92
N LEU A 30 10.24 1.87 -2.24
CA LEU A 30 10.96 3.16 -2.19
C LEU A 30 10.18 4.33 -1.58
N ASP A 31 9.10 4.04 -0.88
CA ASP A 31 8.29 5.05 -0.19
C ASP A 31 8.43 4.91 1.33
N ASP A 32 7.80 5.82 2.05
CA ASP A 32 7.60 5.75 3.50
C ASP A 32 6.18 6.21 3.87
N ALA A 33 5.88 6.27 5.16
CA ALA A 33 4.55 6.65 5.63
C ALA A 33 4.12 8.07 5.21
N THR A 34 5.05 8.97 4.86
CA THR A 34 4.73 10.35 4.46
C THR A 34 4.18 10.45 3.04
N VAL A 35 4.35 9.41 2.21
CA VAL A 35 3.75 9.35 0.87
C VAL A 35 2.22 9.51 0.89
N TRP A 36 1.61 9.25 2.03
CA TRP A 36 0.16 9.36 2.26
C TRP A 36 -0.32 10.77 2.65
N ASP A 37 0.58 11.75 2.88
CA ASP A 37 0.23 13.07 3.40
C ASP A 37 -0.80 13.79 2.52
N GLY A 38 -0.62 13.78 1.21
CA GLY A 38 -1.55 14.37 0.25
C GLY A 38 -2.94 13.73 0.33
N LEU A 39 -2.99 12.39 0.29
CA LEU A 39 -4.24 11.64 0.43
C LEU A 39 -4.93 11.91 1.78
N ILE A 40 -4.18 11.91 2.89
CA ILE A 40 -4.73 12.19 4.24
C ILE A 40 -5.31 13.60 4.30
N GLY A 41 -4.63 14.58 3.69
CA GLY A 41 -5.15 15.94 3.55
C GLY A 41 -6.47 15.97 2.79
N ALA A 42 -6.56 15.26 1.67
CA ALA A 42 -7.75 15.17 0.82
C ALA A 42 -8.91 14.41 1.49
N LEU A 43 -8.63 13.43 2.36
CA LEU A 43 -9.65 12.76 3.19
C LEU A 43 -10.30 13.71 4.22
N ALA A 44 -9.71 14.87 4.47
CA ALA A 44 -10.26 15.97 5.27
C ALA A 44 -10.78 15.57 6.67
N GLY A 45 -10.27 14.48 7.24
CA GLY A 45 -10.70 13.97 8.56
C GLY A 45 -12.06 13.25 8.56
N GLU A 46 -12.59 12.89 7.41
CA GLU A 46 -13.83 12.08 7.31
C GLU A 46 -13.63 10.66 7.86
N VAL A 47 -12.40 10.13 7.78
CA VAL A 47 -12.00 8.81 8.29
C VAL A 47 -10.71 8.94 9.09
N ALA A 48 -10.53 8.09 10.09
CA ALA A 48 -9.26 7.98 10.80
C ALA A 48 -8.23 7.23 9.95
N THR A 49 -6.94 7.55 10.11
CA THR A 49 -5.87 6.86 9.41
C THR A 49 -4.78 6.40 10.37
N VAL A 50 -4.19 5.26 10.07
CA VAL A 50 -3.00 4.72 10.72
C VAL A 50 -2.00 4.37 9.64
N ARG A 51 -0.76 4.88 9.74
CA ARG A 51 0.32 4.62 8.81
C ARG A 51 1.63 4.38 9.52
N TYR A 52 2.53 3.68 8.90
CA TYR A 52 3.83 3.31 9.45
C TYR A 52 4.83 3.04 8.33
N ASP A 53 6.12 3.03 8.67
CA ASP A 53 7.19 2.69 7.73
C ASP A 53 7.45 1.19 7.73
N LEU A 54 7.52 0.59 6.56
CA LEU A 54 8.01 -0.79 6.39
C LEU A 54 9.50 -0.88 6.76
N PRO A 55 10.00 -2.05 7.21
CA PRO A 55 11.41 -2.24 7.51
C PRO A 55 12.33 -1.82 6.36
N GLY A 56 13.36 -1.04 6.64
CA GLY A 56 14.30 -0.53 5.62
C GLY A 56 13.87 0.77 4.93
N PHE A 57 12.71 1.34 5.27
CA PHE A 57 12.19 2.59 4.70
C PHE A 57 11.93 3.65 5.77
N GLY A 58 11.89 4.91 5.37
CA GLY A 58 11.56 6.04 6.22
C GLY A 58 12.39 6.10 7.51
N THR A 59 11.72 6.17 8.66
CA THR A 59 12.36 6.17 9.99
C THR A 59 13.08 4.86 10.33
N ARG A 60 12.86 3.80 9.52
CA ARG A 60 13.47 2.47 9.67
C ARG A 60 14.56 2.19 8.63
N SER A 61 14.97 3.16 7.83
CA SER A 61 15.98 3.02 6.76
C SER A 61 17.37 2.64 7.29
N ALA A 62 17.71 3.04 8.53
CA ALA A 62 19.00 2.68 9.15
C ALA A 62 19.11 1.20 9.57
N THR A 63 18.02 0.45 9.57
CA THR A 63 17.98 -0.96 9.99
C THR A 63 18.04 -1.92 8.80
N VAL A 64 19.12 -1.81 8.00
CA VAL A 64 19.34 -2.67 6.80
C VAL A 64 19.29 -4.17 7.13
N ALA A 65 19.75 -4.57 8.32
CA ALA A 65 19.72 -5.96 8.77
C ALA A 65 18.26 -6.47 8.90
N ASP A 66 17.34 -5.62 9.35
CA ASP A 66 15.93 -5.98 9.49
C ASP A 66 15.26 -6.13 8.11
N ALA A 67 15.65 -5.31 7.14
CA ALA A 67 15.11 -5.38 5.79
C ALA A 67 15.43 -6.71 5.08
N ARG A 68 16.62 -7.29 5.29
CA ARG A 68 17.04 -8.54 4.66
C ARG A 68 16.28 -9.78 5.13
N GLY A 69 15.67 -9.71 6.30
CA GLY A 69 14.91 -10.83 6.90
C GLY A 69 13.41 -10.78 6.63
N VAL A 70 12.91 -9.72 5.98
CA VAL A 70 11.47 -9.58 5.75
C VAL A 70 10.95 -10.52 4.67
N SER A 71 9.72 -10.92 4.85
CA SER A 71 8.90 -11.64 3.86
C SER A 71 7.52 -11.00 3.81
N LEU A 72 6.74 -11.29 2.78
CA LEU A 72 5.35 -10.82 2.72
C LEU A 72 4.55 -11.27 3.96
N ASP A 73 4.82 -12.49 4.46
CA ASP A 73 4.18 -13.01 5.67
C ASP A 73 4.58 -12.24 6.93
N SER A 74 5.86 -11.87 7.10
CA SER A 74 6.31 -11.08 8.25
C SER A 74 5.78 -9.65 8.20
N LEU A 75 5.73 -9.04 7.01
CA LEU A 75 5.12 -7.71 6.82
C LEU A 75 3.62 -7.73 7.14
N ALA A 76 2.91 -8.78 6.71
CA ALA A 76 1.50 -8.94 7.03
C ALA A 76 1.25 -9.20 8.52
N ALA A 77 2.15 -9.93 9.19
CA ALA A 77 2.09 -10.15 10.63
C ALA A 77 2.27 -8.83 11.40
N GLU A 78 3.27 -8.02 11.04
CA GLU A 78 3.51 -6.70 11.63
C GLU A 78 2.30 -5.77 11.44
N ALA A 79 1.73 -5.72 10.22
CA ALA A 79 0.52 -4.93 9.96
C ALA A 79 -0.69 -5.42 10.79
N GLY A 80 -0.80 -6.74 11.00
CA GLY A 80 -1.81 -7.35 11.88
C GLY A 80 -1.66 -6.93 13.34
N GLU A 81 -0.43 -6.85 13.86
CA GLU A 81 -0.14 -6.36 15.21
C GLU A 81 -0.51 -4.87 15.36
N ILE A 82 -0.19 -4.04 14.35
CA ILE A 82 -0.60 -2.62 14.33
C ILE A 82 -2.12 -2.50 14.33
N MET A 83 -2.79 -3.31 13.50
CA MET A 83 -4.24 -3.34 13.40
C MET A 83 -4.91 -3.77 14.70
N ALA A 84 -4.29 -4.68 15.48
CA ALA A 84 -4.80 -5.10 16.79
C ALA A 84 -4.92 -3.92 17.77
N GLY A 85 -4.12 -2.89 17.62
CA GLY A 85 -4.17 -1.63 18.37
C GLY A 85 -5.12 -0.57 17.81
N ILE A 86 -5.95 -0.91 16.80
CA ILE A 86 -6.97 -0.01 16.23
C ILE A 86 -8.33 -0.43 16.76
N ASP A 87 -9.08 0.50 17.32
CA ASP A 87 -10.45 0.25 17.75
C ASP A 87 -11.41 0.27 16.54
N GLY A 88 -12.44 -0.58 16.58
CA GLY A 88 -13.48 -0.61 15.56
C GLY A 88 -13.11 -1.31 14.24
N PRO A 89 -13.88 -1.06 13.18
CA PRO A 89 -13.67 -1.65 11.85
C PRO A 89 -12.48 -1.03 11.13
N VAL A 90 -11.76 -1.84 10.35
CA VAL A 90 -10.58 -1.42 9.58
C VAL A 90 -10.80 -1.67 8.09
N ILE A 91 -10.43 -0.69 7.28
CA ILE A 91 -10.18 -0.86 5.86
C ILE A 91 -8.66 -0.85 5.66
N VAL A 92 -8.14 -1.89 5.04
CA VAL A 92 -6.71 -1.96 4.73
C VAL A 92 -6.48 -1.38 3.34
N VAL A 93 -5.55 -0.44 3.25
CA VAL A 93 -5.17 0.23 1.99
C VAL A 93 -3.71 -0.07 1.71
N GLY A 94 -3.41 -0.65 0.56
CA GLY A 94 -2.05 -0.87 0.10
C GLY A 94 -1.78 -0.18 -1.23
N GLN A 95 -0.53 0.22 -1.47
CA GLN A 95 -0.06 0.73 -2.75
C GLN A 95 1.07 -0.15 -3.28
N SER A 96 1.01 -0.54 -4.57
CA SER A 96 2.04 -1.35 -5.23
C SER A 96 2.41 -2.60 -4.41
N LEU A 97 3.67 -2.79 -3.98
CA LEU A 97 4.09 -3.83 -3.03
C LEU A 97 3.16 -3.91 -1.80
N GLY A 98 2.74 -2.76 -1.26
CA GLY A 98 1.83 -2.70 -0.12
C GLY A 98 0.50 -3.42 -0.36
N THR A 99 0.10 -3.62 -1.63
CA THR A 99 -1.12 -4.36 -1.96
C THR A 99 -1.00 -5.86 -1.69
N GLN A 100 0.19 -6.45 -1.88
CA GLN A 100 0.46 -7.84 -1.51
C GLN A 100 0.34 -8.05 0.00
N VAL A 101 0.88 -7.10 0.78
CA VAL A 101 0.78 -7.11 2.25
C VAL A 101 -0.67 -6.90 2.68
N ALA A 102 -1.37 -5.93 2.09
CA ALA A 102 -2.78 -5.62 2.40
C ALA A 102 -3.71 -6.80 2.13
N GLU A 103 -3.53 -7.51 1.01
CA GLU A 103 -4.30 -8.73 0.71
C GLU A 103 -4.07 -9.81 1.77
N LEU A 104 -2.82 -10.04 2.20
CA LEU A 104 -2.50 -11.02 3.23
C LEU A 104 -3.09 -10.65 4.59
N VAL A 105 -3.06 -9.37 4.97
CA VAL A 105 -3.69 -8.87 6.20
C VAL A 105 -5.20 -9.12 6.14
N ALA A 106 -5.85 -8.74 5.05
CA ALA A 106 -7.28 -8.92 4.88
C ALA A 106 -7.68 -10.42 4.92
N ALA A 107 -6.88 -11.29 4.29
CA ALA A 107 -7.12 -12.72 4.28
C ALA A 107 -6.95 -13.39 5.65
N LYS A 108 -6.01 -12.89 6.48
CA LYS A 108 -5.72 -13.44 7.83
C LYS A 108 -6.65 -12.89 8.91
N HIS A 109 -7.27 -11.73 8.70
CA HIS A 109 -8.05 -11.00 9.72
C HIS A 109 -9.46 -10.62 9.22
N THR A 110 -10.13 -11.56 8.57
CA THR A 110 -11.45 -11.37 7.94
C THR A 110 -12.54 -10.87 8.88
N GLU A 111 -12.42 -11.14 10.18
CA GLU A 111 -13.33 -10.66 11.23
C GLU A 111 -13.15 -9.18 11.57
N ARG A 112 -11.99 -8.60 11.29
CA ARG A 112 -11.63 -7.21 11.60
C ARG A 112 -11.65 -6.32 10.37
N VAL A 113 -11.17 -6.85 9.24
CA VAL A 113 -11.08 -6.11 7.98
C VAL A 113 -12.47 -6.08 7.33
N ARG A 114 -12.96 -4.88 7.04
CA ARG A 114 -14.27 -4.64 6.43
C ARG A 114 -14.20 -4.32 4.96
N GLY A 115 -13.06 -3.87 4.50
CA GLY A 115 -12.81 -3.57 3.11
C GLY A 115 -11.31 -3.59 2.81
N LEU A 116 -10.99 -3.80 1.56
CA LEU A 116 -9.62 -3.80 1.04
C LEU A 116 -9.54 -2.80 -0.12
N VAL A 117 -8.57 -1.89 -0.06
CA VAL A 117 -8.28 -0.95 -1.14
C VAL A 117 -6.90 -1.22 -1.68
N LEU A 118 -6.81 -1.44 -2.98
CA LEU A 118 -5.57 -1.77 -3.69
C LEU A 118 -5.28 -0.67 -4.72
N LEU A 119 -4.27 0.14 -4.45
CA LEU A 119 -3.81 1.19 -5.35
C LEU A 119 -2.68 0.66 -6.23
N THR A 120 -2.85 0.74 -7.56
CA THR A 120 -1.86 0.25 -8.54
C THR A 120 -1.28 -1.12 -8.14
N PRO A 121 -2.13 -2.16 -8.07
CA PRO A 121 -1.78 -3.41 -7.40
C PRO A 121 -0.80 -4.27 -8.18
N VAL A 122 0.09 -4.96 -7.47
CA VAL A 122 0.92 -6.04 -8.01
C VAL A 122 0.37 -7.41 -7.58
N PRO A 123 0.51 -8.45 -8.40
CA PRO A 123 -0.02 -9.78 -8.10
C PRO A 123 0.54 -10.35 -6.80
N LEU A 124 -0.27 -10.99 -5.96
CA LEU A 124 0.20 -11.65 -4.73
C LEU A 124 1.28 -12.71 -5.01
N GLY A 125 1.19 -13.41 -6.14
CA GLY A 125 2.19 -14.38 -6.58
C GLY A 125 3.44 -13.77 -7.22
N GLY A 126 3.56 -12.45 -7.21
CA GLY A 126 4.66 -11.69 -7.81
C GLY A 126 4.43 -11.37 -9.29
N THR A 127 5.17 -10.39 -9.79
CA THR A 127 5.11 -9.99 -11.19
C THR A 127 5.82 -10.97 -12.11
N ARG A 128 6.78 -11.74 -11.58
CA ARG A 128 7.57 -12.75 -12.31
C ARG A 128 8.30 -12.18 -13.51
N LEU A 129 8.68 -10.91 -13.45
CA LEU A 129 9.49 -10.29 -14.48
C LEU A 129 10.87 -10.92 -14.52
N PRO A 130 11.47 -11.05 -15.73
CA PRO A 130 12.82 -11.60 -15.89
C PRO A 130 13.89 -10.68 -15.26
N ALA A 131 15.05 -11.26 -14.93
CA ALA A 131 16.12 -10.58 -14.20
C ALA A 131 16.56 -9.26 -14.84
N GLU A 132 16.66 -9.22 -16.17
CA GLU A 132 17.03 -8.02 -16.91
C GLU A 132 16.04 -6.86 -16.77
N MET A 133 14.78 -7.14 -16.48
CA MET A 133 13.75 -6.12 -16.27
C MET A 133 13.72 -5.60 -14.83
N ILE A 134 14.13 -6.42 -13.85
CA ILE A 134 14.11 -6.03 -12.43
C ILE A 134 15.44 -5.47 -11.94
N GLU A 135 16.56 -5.75 -12.63
CA GLU A 135 17.88 -5.28 -12.22
C GLU A 135 17.99 -3.75 -12.09
N PRO A 136 17.39 -2.93 -12.98
CA PRO A 136 17.38 -1.48 -12.79
C PRO A 136 16.71 -1.03 -11.49
N PHE A 137 15.71 -1.75 -11.02
CA PHE A 137 15.04 -1.44 -9.75
C PHE A 137 15.91 -1.82 -8.53
N ARG A 138 16.69 -2.89 -8.63
CA ARG A 138 17.54 -3.39 -7.53
C ARG A 138 18.66 -2.44 -7.14
N THR A 139 19.08 -1.59 -8.05
CA THR A 139 20.19 -0.65 -7.89
C THR A 139 19.77 0.77 -7.49
N LEU A 140 18.46 1.03 -7.31
CA LEU A 140 17.93 2.37 -7.03
C LEU A 140 18.26 2.91 -5.63
N GLY A 141 18.64 2.05 -4.69
CA GLY A 141 18.94 2.49 -3.32
C GLY A 141 20.08 3.52 -3.29
N GLY A 142 19.87 4.63 -2.60
CA GLY A 142 20.84 5.71 -2.48
C GLY A 142 21.06 6.57 -3.75
N ASP A 143 20.39 6.26 -4.87
CA ASP A 143 20.49 7.01 -6.12
C ASP A 143 19.21 7.81 -6.38
N GLY A 144 19.17 9.03 -5.83
CA GLY A 144 18.01 9.93 -5.93
C GLY A 144 17.69 10.34 -7.39
N ASP A 145 18.70 10.49 -8.24
CA ASP A 145 18.49 10.88 -9.65
C ASP A 145 17.85 9.73 -10.42
N ALA A 146 18.35 8.51 -10.24
CA ALA A 146 17.75 7.31 -10.87
C ALA A 146 16.32 7.06 -10.37
N GLN A 147 16.07 7.23 -9.07
CA GLN A 147 14.72 7.12 -8.48
C GLN A 147 13.78 8.18 -9.07
N ARG A 148 14.24 9.43 -9.18
CA ARG A 148 13.44 10.52 -9.77
C ARG A 148 13.09 10.22 -11.23
N ALA A 149 14.06 9.77 -12.03
CA ALA A 149 13.84 9.41 -13.43
C ALA A 149 12.82 8.27 -13.58
N LEU A 150 12.93 7.23 -12.75
CA LEU A 150 11.97 6.12 -12.72
C LEU A 150 10.56 6.61 -12.38
N ARG A 151 10.42 7.42 -11.34
CA ARG A 151 9.12 7.93 -10.91
C ARG A 151 8.45 8.78 -11.98
N ALA A 152 9.21 9.65 -12.64
CA ALA A 152 8.71 10.44 -13.78
C ALA A 152 8.26 9.57 -14.97
N GLN A 153 8.93 8.42 -15.19
CA GLN A 153 8.54 7.47 -16.21
C GLN A 153 7.25 6.70 -15.86
N LEU A 154 7.10 6.31 -14.60
CA LEU A 154 5.95 5.50 -14.14
C LEU A 154 4.72 6.35 -13.79
N SER A 155 4.92 7.63 -13.53
CA SER A 155 3.89 8.62 -13.17
C SER A 155 4.16 9.92 -13.90
N PRO A 156 3.76 10.01 -15.17
CA PRO A 156 4.15 11.12 -16.05
C PRO A 156 3.53 12.47 -15.68
N HIS A 157 2.53 12.48 -14.83
CA HIS A 157 1.83 13.69 -14.38
C HIS A 157 2.24 14.17 -12.97
N LEU A 158 3.26 13.55 -12.36
CA LEU A 158 3.87 14.08 -11.14
C LEU A 158 4.44 15.48 -11.38
N SER A 159 4.07 16.44 -10.56
CA SER A 159 4.68 17.77 -10.56
C SER A 159 6.14 17.70 -10.08
N GLU A 160 6.93 18.76 -10.37
CA GLU A 160 8.30 18.87 -9.86
C GLU A 160 8.38 18.77 -8.34
N GLU A 161 7.40 19.35 -7.63
CA GLU A 161 7.31 19.27 -6.16
C GLU A 161 7.06 17.85 -5.68
N GLN A 162 6.13 17.13 -6.32
CA GLN A 162 5.84 15.73 -6.00
C GLN A 162 7.02 14.80 -6.32
N LEU A 163 7.72 15.04 -7.44
CA LEU A 163 8.93 14.29 -7.79
C LEU A 163 10.06 14.51 -6.76
N ASN A 164 10.24 15.76 -6.29
CA ASN A 164 11.23 16.08 -5.26
C ASN A 164 10.85 15.41 -3.94
N LEU A 165 9.59 15.51 -3.51
CA LEU A 165 9.09 14.83 -2.31
C LEU A 165 9.39 13.33 -2.34
N LEU A 166 9.05 12.66 -3.44
CA LEU A 166 9.27 11.22 -3.58
C LEU A 166 10.78 10.88 -3.63
N ALA A 167 11.60 11.71 -4.26
CA ALA A 167 13.06 11.53 -4.27
C ALA A 167 13.65 11.65 -2.86
N ASP A 168 13.21 12.62 -2.08
CA ASP A 168 13.65 12.82 -0.69
C ASP A 168 13.23 11.63 0.20
N ILE A 169 12.04 11.08 0.01
CA ILE A 169 11.55 9.88 0.70
C ILE A 169 12.44 8.67 0.39
N GLY A 170 12.80 8.47 -0.87
CA GLY A 170 13.58 7.31 -1.31
C GLY A 170 15.09 7.43 -1.09
N ALA A 171 15.62 8.65 -0.96
CA ALA A 171 17.07 8.88 -0.86
C ALA A 171 17.78 8.12 0.27
N PRO A 172 17.21 7.95 1.49
CA PRO A 172 17.86 7.22 2.57
C PRO A 172 17.79 5.69 2.45
N VAL A 173 17.09 5.15 1.45
CA VAL A 173 16.91 3.70 1.31
C VAL A 173 18.20 3.06 0.80
N ALA A 174 18.69 2.06 1.53
CA ALA A 174 19.92 1.34 1.17
C ALA A 174 19.73 0.43 -0.06
N VAL A 175 20.80 0.24 -0.85
CA VAL A 175 20.79 -0.65 -2.03
C VAL A 175 20.39 -2.08 -1.65
N GLU A 176 20.87 -2.59 -0.52
CA GLU A 176 20.56 -3.95 -0.07
C GLU A 176 19.08 -4.12 0.29
N ALA A 177 18.47 -3.09 0.90
CA ALA A 177 17.03 -3.09 1.16
C ALA A 177 16.25 -3.05 -0.16
N THR A 178 16.64 -2.17 -1.07
CA THR A 178 16.06 -2.04 -2.40
C THR A 178 16.07 -3.36 -3.15
N ALA A 179 17.24 -4.01 -3.26
CA ALA A 179 17.39 -5.29 -3.95
C ALA A 179 16.50 -6.39 -3.34
N HIS A 180 16.44 -6.47 -2.00
CA HIS A 180 15.61 -7.45 -1.31
C HIS A 180 14.11 -7.25 -1.58
N TYR A 181 13.64 -5.99 -1.53
CA TYR A 181 12.23 -5.69 -1.80
C TYR A 181 11.82 -5.87 -3.26
N VAL A 182 12.77 -5.68 -4.20
CA VAL A 182 12.55 -6.04 -5.61
C VAL A 182 12.31 -7.53 -5.76
N ASP A 183 13.13 -8.36 -5.11
CA ASP A 183 12.90 -9.81 -5.10
C ASP A 183 11.56 -10.14 -4.45
N LEU A 184 11.21 -9.44 -3.38
CA LEU A 184 9.99 -9.69 -2.62
C LEU A 184 8.73 -9.44 -3.47
N TRP A 185 8.61 -8.28 -4.13
CA TRP A 185 7.44 -8.01 -4.95
C TRP A 185 7.43 -8.79 -6.27
N ASN A 186 8.61 -9.10 -6.83
CA ASN A 186 8.72 -9.84 -8.07
C ASN A 186 8.46 -11.34 -7.88
N ASP A 187 8.98 -11.93 -6.80
CA ASP A 187 8.76 -13.34 -6.49
C ASP A 187 7.40 -13.58 -5.79
N GLY A 188 6.90 -12.59 -5.09
CA GLY A 188 5.63 -12.65 -4.39
C GLY A 188 5.54 -13.80 -3.39
N LEU A 189 4.31 -14.15 -3.02
CA LEU A 189 4.05 -15.29 -2.15
C LEU A 189 4.24 -16.60 -2.91
N ARG A 190 5.13 -17.46 -2.42
CA ARG A 190 5.29 -18.81 -2.98
C ARG A 190 3.98 -19.61 -2.82
N ASN A 191 3.52 -20.19 -3.91
CA ASN A 191 2.24 -20.91 -3.96
C ASN A 191 1.02 -20.03 -3.60
N ALA A 192 1.04 -18.77 -4.02
CA ALA A 192 -0.10 -17.88 -3.85
C ALA A 192 -1.39 -18.56 -4.34
N PRO A 193 -2.46 -18.57 -3.54
CA PRO A 193 -3.73 -19.17 -3.95
C PRO A 193 -4.30 -18.40 -5.16
N THR A 194 -5.04 -19.06 -6.01
CA THR A 194 -5.70 -18.46 -7.18
C THR A 194 -6.81 -17.48 -6.81
N SER A 195 -7.41 -17.65 -5.63
CA SER A 195 -8.44 -16.78 -5.08
C SER A 195 -8.01 -16.26 -3.71
N SER A 196 -8.37 -15.02 -3.40
CA SER A 196 -8.15 -14.45 -2.07
C SER A 196 -9.07 -15.12 -1.04
N ALA A 197 -8.56 -15.34 0.18
CA ALA A 197 -9.39 -15.77 1.30
C ALA A 197 -10.23 -14.62 1.90
N PHE A 198 -9.98 -13.38 1.50
CA PHE A 198 -10.80 -12.24 1.89
C PHE A 198 -12.07 -12.22 1.04
N GLY A 199 -13.21 -12.48 1.67
CA GLY A 199 -14.53 -12.49 1.01
C GLY A 199 -15.29 -11.17 1.09
N GLY A 200 -14.70 -10.12 1.68
CA GLY A 200 -15.32 -8.80 1.80
C GLY A 200 -15.15 -7.96 0.52
N PRO A 201 -15.72 -6.73 0.52
CA PRO A 201 -15.62 -5.81 -0.61
C PRO A 201 -14.18 -5.36 -0.85
N VAL A 202 -13.83 -5.22 -2.13
CA VAL A 202 -12.50 -4.78 -2.58
C VAL A 202 -12.67 -3.64 -3.57
N LEU A 203 -11.90 -2.58 -3.40
CA LEU A 203 -11.74 -1.49 -4.36
C LEU A 203 -10.34 -1.52 -4.94
N ILE A 204 -10.23 -1.65 -6.25
CA ILE A 204 -8.98 -1.50 -6.98
C ILE A 204 -8.98 -0.13 -7.64
N ILE A 205 -7.97 0.69 -7.37
CA ILE A 205 -7.77 1.98 -8.06
C ILE A 205 -6.51 1.86 -8.91
N HIS A 206 -6.69 2.04 -10.21
CA HIS A 206 -5.63 1.93 -11.21
C HIS A 206 -5.40 3.27 -11.89
N GLY A 207 -4.12 3.59 -12.15
CA GLY A 207 -3.75 4.74 -12.96
C GLY A 207 -3.69 4.35 -14.44
N GLY A 208 -4.47 5.04 -15.29
CA GLY A 208 -4.52 4.76 -16.74
C GLY A 208 -3.19 5.05 -17.47
N ALA A 209 -2.35 5.91 -16.88
CA ALA A 209 -1.00 6.23 -17.39
C ALA A 209 0.12 5.47 -16.65
N ASP A 210 -0.20 4.49 -15.79
CA ASP A 210 0.80 3.66 -15.09
C ASP A 210 1.54 2.75 -16.09
N ALA A 211 2.83 3.03 -16.30
CA ALA A 211 3.65 2.25 -17.22
C ALA A 211 4.13 0.90 -16.63
N PHE A 212 3.92 0.64 -15.32
CA PHE A 212 4.32 -0.59 -14.65
C PHE A 212 3.12 -1.52 -14.39
N VAL A 213 2.12 -1.03 -13.67
CA VAL A 213 0.87 -1.78 -13.45
C VAL A 213 -0.08 -1.48 -14.60
N THR A 214 -0.15 -2.39 -15.56
CA THR A 214 -1.01 -2.25 -16.75
C THR A 214 -2.43 -2.72 -16.47
N GLU A 215 -3.39 -2.28 -17.29
CA GLU A 215 -4.78 -2.76 -17.26
C GLU A 215 -4.83 -4.30 -17.33
N GLN A 216 -4.01 -4.92 -18.17
CA GLN A 216 -3.91 -6.40 -18.27
C GLN A 216 -3.50 -7.03 -16.93
N MET A 217 -2.61 -6.38 -16.15
CA MET A 217 -2.24 -6.87 -14.83
C MET A 217 -3.40 -6.75 -13.85
N VAL A 218 -4.15 -5.65 -13.88
CA VAL A 218 -5.36 -5.45 -13.08
C VAL A 218 -6.43 -6.49 -13.42
N ASP A 219 -6.65 -6.76 -14.70
CA ASP A 219 -7.57 -7.79 -15.19
C ASP A 219 -7.20 -9.21 -14.70
N ALA A 220 -5.91 -9.49 -14.53
CA ALA A 220 -5.43 -10.74 -13.97
C ALA A 220 -5.60 -10.81 -12.44
N ILE A 221 -5.54 -9.67 -11.74
CA ILE A 221 -5.68 -9.59 -10.28
C ILE A 221 -7.15 -9.62 -9.85
N ARG A 222 -8.02 -8.88 -10.54
CA ARG A 222 -9.44 -8.71 -10.18
C ARG A 222 -10.18 -10.03 -9.90
N PRO A 223 -10.06 -11.10 -10.72
CA PRO A 223 -10.78 -12.36 -10.50
C PRO A 223 -10.39 -13.10 -9.21
N ARG A 224 -9.32 -12.69 -8.55
CA ARG A 224 -8.92 -13.26 -7.26
C ARG A 224 -9.92 -12.96 -6.15
N PHE A 225 -10.73 -11.91 -6.31
CA PHE A 225 -11.68 -11.40 -5.32
C PHE A 225 -13.13 -11.65 -5.77
N ALA A 226 -13.97 -12.11 -4.85
CA ALA A 226 -15.38 -12.40 -5.14
C ALA A 226 -16.20 -11.13 -5.43
N ALA A 227 -15.79 -9.99 -4.86
CA ALA A 227 -16.45 -8.69 -5.01
C ALA A 227 -15.38 -7.59 -5.12
N ALA A 228 -14.88 -7.35 -6.32
CA ALA A 228 -13.92 -6.28 -6.60
C ALA A 228 -14.48 -5.30 -7.63
N ASP A 229 -14.58 -4.04 -7.22
CA ASP A 229 -14.82 -2.90 -8.09
C ASP A 229 -13.48 -2.35 -8.56
N VAL A 230 -13.42 -1.92 -9.83
CA VAL A 230 -12.21 -1.31 -10.42
C VAL A 230 -12.55 0.10 -10.85
N GLU A 231 -11.78 1.05 -10.35
CA GLU A 231 -11.84 2.47 -10.70
C GLU A 231 -10.55 2.87 -11.40
N ILE A 232 -10.67 3.59 -12.52
CA ILE A 232 -9.54 4.08 -13.29
C ILE A 232 -9.46 5.60 -13.12
N ILE A 233 -8.25 6.10 -12.88
CA ILE A 233 -7.92 7.53 -12.99
C ILE A 233 -7.09 7.67 -14.26
N ASP A 234 -7.71 8.13 -15.34
CA ASP A 234 -7.19 8.04 -16.70
C ASP A 234 -5.75 8.57 -16.83
N ASP A 235 -5.47 9.74 -16.26
CA ASP A 235 -4.15 10.37 -16.31
C ASP A 235 -3.25 9.97 -15.13
N GLY A 236 -3.71 9.12 -14.21
CA GLY A 236 -2.95 8.68 -13.04
C GLY A 236 -1.84 7.70 -13.43
N GLY A 237 -0.67 7.85 -12.84
CA GLY A 237 0.43 6.90 -12.95
C GLY A 237 0.52 5.95 -11.75
N HIS A 238 1.72 5.43 -11.50
CA HIS A 238 1.98 4.45 -10.44
C HIS A 238 1.77 5.01 -9.02
N TRP A 239 2.05 6.30 -8.81
CA TRP A 239 1.78 7.03 -7.57
C TRP A 239 0.47 7.81 -7.66
N VAL A 240 -0.60 7.17 -8.11
CA VAL A 240 -1.92 7.78 -8.35
C VAL A 240 -2.47 8.57 -7.15
N HIS A 241 -2.16 8.15 -5.92
CA HIS A 241 -2.56 8.82 -4.68
C HIS A 241 -1.72 10.06 -4.35
N VAL A 242 -0.58 10.24 -5.00
CA VAL A 242 0.25 11.44 -4.94
C VAL A 242 -0.13 12.41 -6.06
N GLU A 243 -0.36 11.90 -7.28
CA GLU A 243 -0.73 12.71 -8.45
C GLU A 243 -2.15 13.29 -8.31
N TYR A 244 -3.11 12.48 -7.85
CA TYR A 244 -4.54 12.80 -7.81
C TYR A 244 -5.16 12.47 -6.44
N PRO A 245 -4.66 13.07 -5.35
CA PRO A 245 -5.08 12.71 -3.98
C PRO A 245 -6.57 12.92 -3.73
N GLU A 246 -7.18 13.98 -4.29
CA GLU A 246 -8.61 14.28 -4.14
C GLU A 246 -9.47 13.22 -4.85
N SER A 247 -9.07 12.79 -6.04
CA SER A 247 -9.78 11.77 -6.79
C SER A 247 -9.71 10.42 -6.07
N VAL A 248 -8.55 10.03 -5.56
CA VAL A 248 -8.38 8.79 -4.77
C VAL A 248 -9.17 8.89 -3.46
N ALA A 249 -9.09 10.02 -2.74
CA ALA A 249 -9.83 10.23 -1.51
C ALA A 249 -11.34 10.10 -1.70
N SER A 250 -11.90 10.71 -2.77
CA SER A 250 -13.33 10.62 -3.07
C SER A 250 -13.78 9.16 -3.22
N ARG A 251 -13.05 8.34 -3.96
CA ARG A 251 -13.37 6.92 -4.19
C ARG A 251 -13.24 6.10 -2.90
N ILE A 252 -12.20 6.34 -2.11
CA ILE A 252 -12.03 5.67 -0.81
C ILE A 252 -13.15 6.05 0.15
N LEU A 253 -13.57 7.31 0.20
CA LEU A 253 -14.66 7.75 1.06
C LEU A 253 -16.00 7.15 0.62
N GLU A 254 -16.29 7.09 -0.68
CA GLU A 254 -17.49 6.43 -1.21
C GLU A 254 -17.48 4.93 -0.84
N PHE A 255 -16.38 4.24 -1.08
CA PHE A 255 -16.21 2.84 -0.70
C PHE A 255 -16.37 2.64 0.82
N SER A 256 -15.77 3.50 1.64
CA SER A 256 -15.85 3.37 3.11
C SER A 256 -17.27 3.50 3.65
N ARG A 257 -18.13 4.30 2.99
CA ARG A 257 -19.55 4.44 3.36
C ARG A 257 -20.39 3.24 2.91
N ALA A 258 -19.99 2.56 1.84
CA ALA A 258 -20.68 1.38 1.32
C ALA A 258 -20.31 0.09 2.08
N VAL A 259 -19.15 0.08 2.76
CA VAL A 259 -18.69 -1.09 3.52
C VAL A 259 -19.61 -1.36 4.72
N PRO A 260 -20.11 -2.60 4.91
CA PRO A 260 -21.01 -2.93 6.00
C PRO A 260 -20.40 -2.65 7.39
N ALA A 261 -21.14 -1.97 8.25
CA ALA A 261 -20.78 -1.82 9.66
C ALA A 261 -20.64 -3.20 10.35
N LEU A 262 -19.84 -3.27 11.43
CA LEU A 262 -19.78 -4.45 12.28
C LEU A 262 -21.19 -4.79 12.76
N THR A 263 -21.77 -5.88 12.28
CA THR A 263 -22.91 -6.48 12.97
C THR A 263 -22.40 -6.96 14.33
N GLN A 264 -22.75 -6.25 15.39
CA GLN A 264 -22.54 -6.76 16.75
C GLN A 264 -23.22 -8.13 16.83
N ARG A 265 -22.44 -9.22 16.84
CA ARG A 265 -22.98 -10.50 17.30
C ARG A 265 -23.36 -10.26 18.77
N ARG A 266 -24.67 -10.18 19.04
CA ARG A 266 -25.15 -10.27 20.42
C ARG A 266 -24.57 -11.56 20.99
N PRO A 267 -23.96 -11.51 22.18
CA PRO A 267 -23.60 -12.73 22.87
C PRO A 267 -24.89 -13.54 23.10
N ALA A 268 -24.82 -14.83 22.76
CA ALA A 268 -25.91 -15.78 23.02
C ALA A 268 -26.06 -16.06 24.51
#